data_2cdfcda84f9d0fcdc3b2becb7d62a615
#
_entry.id   2cdfcda84f9d0fcdc3b2becb7d62a615
#
_cell.length_a   1.000
_cell.length_b   1.000
_cell.length_c   1.000
_cell.angle_alpha   90.00
_cell.angle_beta   90.00
_cell.angle_gamma   90.00
#
_symmetry.space_group_name_H-M   'P 1'
#
loop_
_entity.id
_entity.type
_entity.pdbx_description
1 polymer ?
#
loop_
_entity_poly.entity_id
_entity_poly.type
_entity_poly.pdbx_seq_one_letter_code
_entity_poly.pdbx_strand_id
1 'polypeptide(L)'
;MNVLFVCIRNAGRSQMAEALFEREAAGEHEARSAGSSPAAQVHPGVLEAMRELGVDLSTRIPHRLERADAEWAGVVVTMGCGDACPYIPGKRYLDWELDDPAGRSLAETRVIRDEIAARVGQLLAELGERVDH
;
A
#
# COMPACT_ATOMS: atom_id res chain seq x y z
N MET A 1 -15.27 -2.77 -0.42
CA MET A 1 -14.50 -2.23 0.74
C MET A 1 -13.44 -1.28 0.24
N ASN A 2 -13.28 -0.16 0.90
CA ASN A 2 -12.27 0.84 0.54
C ASN A 2 -11.06 0.67 1.45
N VAL A 3 -9.89 0.45 0.87
CA VAL A 3 -8.65 0.21 1.61
C VAL A 3 -7.63 1.30 1.30
N LEU A 4 -7.07 1.93 2.34
CA LEU A 4 -6.05 2.94 2.21
C LEU A 4 -4.72 2.40 2.73
N PHE A 5 -3.69 2.43 1.88
CA PHE A 5 -2.34 2.04 2.24
C PHE A 5 -1.49 3.28 2.47
N VAL A 6 -0.87 3.39 3.64
CA VAL A 6 -0.12 4.59 4.03
C VAL A 6 1.31 4.22 4.45
N CYS A 7 2.28 4.90 3.89
CA CYS A 7 3.65 4.88 4.36
C CYS A 7 4.17 6.33 4.41
N ILE A 8 5.46 6.53 4.65
CA ILE A 8 5.99 7.90 4.80
C ILE A 8 6.04 8.61 3.45
N ARG A 9 6.69 8.01 2.47
CA ARG A 9 7.01 8.65 1.18
C ARG A 9 6.02 8.38 0.06
N ASN A 10 5.17 7.36 0.20
CA ASN A 10 4.30 6.89 -0.88
C ASN A 10 5.06 6.66 -2.19
N ALA A 11 6.29 6.20 -2.08
CA ALA A 11 7.18 5.96 -3.22
C ALA A 11 7.66 4.51 -3.30
N GLY A 12 7.28 3.68 -2.35
CA GLY A 12 7.68 2.28 -2.28
C GLY A 12 6.58 1.38 -1.75
N ARG A 13 6.58 1.14 -0.42
CA ARG A 13 5.69 0.15 0.21
C ARG A 13 4.22 0.33 -0.11
N SER A 14 3.67 1.52 0.08
CA SER A 14 2.25 1.76 -0.14
C SER A 14 1.86 1.73 -1.62
N GLN A 15 2.75 2.14 -2.52
CA GLN A 15 2.52 2.05 -3.96
C GLN A 15 2.46 0.58 -4.41
N MET A 16 3.37 -0.25 -3.92
CA MET A 16 3.36 -1.68 -4.22
C MET A 16 2.09 -2.35 -3.69
N ALA A 17 1.71 -2.03 -2.45
CA ALA A 17 0.53 -2.60 -1.82
C ALA A 17 -0.74 -2.24 -2.58
N GLU A 18 -0.91 -0.97 -2.95
CA GLU A 18 -2.07 -0.52 -3.71
C GLU A 18 -2.18 -1.26 -5.04
N ALA A 19 -1.09 -1.32 -5.79
CA ALA A 19 -1.09 -1.96 -7.11
C ALA A 19 -1.37 -3.47 -7.03
N LEU A 20 -0.76 -4.15 -6.08
CA LEU A 20 -0.98 -5.59 -5.89
C LEU A 20 -2.40 -5.88 -5.41
N PHE A 21 -2.92 -5.04 -4.51
CA PHE A 21 -4.28 -5.17 -4.03
C PHE A 21 -5.30 -4.99 -5.16
N GLU A 22 -5.14 -3.94 -5.97
CA GLU A 22 -6.03 -3.69 -7.10
C GLU A 22 -6.03 -4.86 -8.09
N ARG A 23 -4.85 -5.40 -8.38
CA ARG A 23 -4.72 -6.54 -9.29
C ARG A 23 -5.42 -7.79 -8.76
N GLU A 24 -5.20 -8.12 -7.50
CA GLU A 24 -5.77 -9.32 -6.88
C GLU A 24 -7.26 -9.16 -6.58
N ALA A 25 -7.71 -7.95 -6.26
CA ALA A 25 -9.11 -7.67 -5.96
C ALA A 25 -10.00 -7.73 -7.21
N ALA A 26 -9.42 -7.50 -8.39
CA ALA A 26 -10.12 -7.61 -9.68
C ALA A 26 -11.44 -6.83 -9.73
N GLY A 27 -11.45 -5.63 -9.14
CA GLY A 27 -12.62 -4.73 -9.16
C GLY A 27 -13.60 -4.90 -8.01
N GLU A 28 -13.42 -5.89 -7.14
CA GLU A 28 -14.33 -6.13 -6.00
C GLU A 28 -14.12 -5.14 -4.85
N HIS A 29 -12.94 -4.54 -4.77
CA HIS A 29 -12.58 -3.60 -3.71
C HIS A 29 -11.83 -2.43 -4.33
N GLU A 30 -11.86 -1.28 -3.66
CA GLU A 30 -11.12 -0.10 -4.10
C GLU A 30 -9.95 0.18 -3.17
N ALA A 31 -8.87 0.70 -3.73
CA ALA A 31 -7.65 1.02 -2.99
C ALA A 31 -7.16 2.42 -3.33
N ARG A 32 -6.53 3.05 -2.34
CA ARG A 32 -5.76 4.27 -2.48
C ARG A 32 -4.47 4.10 -1.70
N SER A 33 -3.46 4.89 -2.05
CA SER A 33 -2.25 4.97 -1.25
C SER A 33 -1.86 6.43 -1.04
N ALA A 34 -1.16 6.70 0.06
CA ALA A 34 -0.74 8.05 0.40
C ALA A 34 0.48 8.03 1.30
N GLY A 35 1.15 9.16 1.43
CA GLY A 35 2.31 9.33 2.29
C GLY A 35 2.19 10.58 3.16
N SER A 36 2.69 10.48 4.40
CA SER A 36 2.73 11.64 5.30
C SER A 36 3.72 12.70 4.81
N SER A 37 4.74 12.29 4.05
CA SER A 37 5.75 13.18 3.49
C SER A 37 6.13 12.64 2.09
N PRO A 38 5.28 12.83 1.09
CA PRO A 38 5.45 12.16 -0.21
C PRO A 38 6.71 12.61 -0.94
N ALA A 39 7.36 11.64 -1.60
CA ALA A 39 8.49 11.91 -2.48
C ALA A 39 8.00 12.50 -3.81
N ALA A 40 8.93 12.95 -4.65
CA ALA A 40 8.57 13.50 -5.95
C ALA A 40 8.13 12.42 -6.94
N GLN A 41 8.64 11.20 -6.79
CA GLN A 41 8.35 10.10 -7.69
C GLN A 41 8.54 8.75 -6.98
N VAL A 42 7.99 7.69 -7.57
CA VAL A 42 8.18 6.33 -7.09
C VAL A 42 9.66 5.94 -7.24
N HIS A 43 10.21 5.22 -6.26
CA HIS A 43 11.62 4.81 -6.28
C HIS A 43 11.93 3.93 -7.49
N PRO A 44 13.08 4.17 -8.18
CA PRO A 44 13.44 3.38 -9.37
C PRO A 44 13.51 1.87 -9.12
N GLY A 45 14.02 1.45 -7.98
CA GLY A 45 14.07 0.02 -7.63
C GLY A 45 12.70 -0.60 -7.48
N VAL A 46 11.74 0.17 -6.99
CA VAL A 46 10.36 -0.27 -6.87
C VAL A 46 9.71 -0.39 -8.26
N LEU A 47 9.96 0.57 -9.15
CA LEU A 47 9.48 0.50 -10.53
C LEU A 47 9.94 -0.79 -11.20
N GLU A 48 11.23 -1.13 -11.03
CA GLU A 48 11.81 -2.30 -11.64
C GLU A 48 11.26 -3.60 -11.04
N ALA A 49 11.16 -3.68 -9.72
CA ALA A 49 10.63 -4.86 -9.03
C ALA A 49 9.18 -5.14 -9.43
N MET A 50 8.37 -4.11 -9.57
CA MET A 50 6.98 -4.27 -9.97
C MET A 50 6.83 -4.61 -11.45
N ARG A 51 7.71 -4.07 -12.29
CA ARG A 51 7.72 -4.40 -13.71
C ARG A 51 7.95 -5.90 -13.95
N GLU A 52 8.73 -6.55 -13.09
CA GLU A 52 8.93 -8.00 -13.15
C GLU A 52 7.63 -8.78 -13.01
N LEU A 53 6.63 -8.22 -12.34
CA LEU A 53 5.31 -8.81 -12.19
C LEU A 53 4.31 -8.34 -13.25
N GLY A 54 4.78 -7.57 -14.23
CA GLY A 54 3.90 -7.00 -15.25
C GLY A 54 3.13 -5.76 -14.79
N VAL A 55 3.56 -5.15 -13.70
CA VAL A 55 2.89 -3.95 -13.14
C VAL A 55 3.74 -2.71 -13.42
N ASP A 56 3.17 -1.76 -14.14
CA ASP A 56 3.86 -0.50 -14.48
C ASP A 56 3.41 0.63 -13.54
N LEU A 57 4.33 1.09 -12.69
CA LEU A 57 4.10 2.21 -11.78
C LEU A 57 4.72 3.52 -12.29
N SER A 58 5.22 3.54 -13.53
CA SER A 58 5.95 4.71 -14.06
C SER A 58 5.10 5.97 -14.18
N THR A 59 3.78 5.84 -14.27
CA THR A 59 2.85 6.98 -14.35
C THR A 59 2.29 7.38 -12.98
N ARG A 60 2.63 6.66 -11.92
CA ARG A 60 2.14 6.95 -10.58
C ARG A 60 2.90 8.13 -9.97
N ILE A 61 2.16 8.98 -9.28
CA ILE A 61 2.72 10.14 -8.57
C ILE A 61 2.42 9.96 -7.08
N PRO A 62 3.43 10.05 -6.20
CA PRO A 62 3.17 9.99 -4.77
C PRO A 62 2.14 11.04 -4.33
N HIS A 63 1.22 10.62 -3.49
CA HIS A 63 0.08 11.42 -3.04
C HIS A 63 0.22 11.74 -1.55
N ARG A 64 -0.03 13.00 -1.19
CA ARG A 64 -0.01 13.41 0.21
C ARG A 64 -1.26 12.89 0.93
N LEU A 65 -1.04 12.31 2.11
CA LEU A 65 -2.13 11.83 2.94
C LEU A 65 -3.00 13.01 3.39
N GLU A 66 -4.28 12.91 3.10
CA GLU A 66 -5.28 13.89 3.50
C GLU A 66 -6.34 13.24 4.38
N ARG A 67 -7.00 14.05 5.20
CA ARG A 67 -8.06 13.53 6.07
C ARG A 67 -9.18 12.86 5.25
N ALA A 68 -9.48 13.40 4.08
CA ALA A 68 -10.49 12.83 3.20
C ALA A 68 -10.17 11.40 2.79
N ASP A 69 -8.89 11.05 2.62
CA ASP A 69 -8.48 9.69 2.29
C ASP A 69 -8.82 8.73 3.44
N ALA A 70 -8.51 9.13 4.66
CA ALA A 70 -8.79 8.31 5.84
C ALA A 70 -10.30 8.19 6.09
N GLU A 71 -11.06 9.26 5.85
CA GLU A 71 -12.51 9.22 5.98
C GLU A 71 -13.17 8.32 4.95
N TRP A 72 -12.64 8.30 3.73
CA TRP A 72 -13.09 7.44 2.65
C TRP A 72 -12.86 5.95 2.97
N ALA A 73 -11.78 5.62 3.66
CA ALA A 73 -11.37 4.25 3.91
C ALA A 73 -12.24 3.52 4.92
N GLY A 74 -12.51 2.24 4.68
CA GLY A 74 -13.05 1.34 5.69
C GLY A 74 -11.95 0.63 6.46
N VAL A 75 -10.81 0.39 5.77
CA VAL A 75 -9.62 -0.21 6.35
C VAL A 75 -8.43 0.67 6.03
N VAL A 76 -7.61 0.97 7.02
CA VAL A 76 -6.36 1.73 6.85
C VAL A 76 -5.20 0.81 7.20
N VAL A 77 -4.29 0.62 6.26
CA VAL A 77 -3.09 -0.19 6.45
C VAL A 77 -1.88 0.75 6.51
N THR A 78 -1.24 0.83 7.67
CA THR A 78 -0.07 1.67 7.85
C THR A 78 1.20 0.84 7.71
N MET A 79 2.22 1.45 7.12
CA MET A 79 3.49 0.77 6.83
C MET A 79 4.64 1.70 7.21
N GLY A 80 4.82 1.91 8.53
CA GLY A 80 5.94 2.66 9.06
C GLY A 80 5.74 4.17 9.20
N CYS A 81 4.52 4.69 9.10
CA CYS A 81 4.27 6.12 9.29
C CYS A 81 4.10 6.51 10.77
N GLY A 82 3.90 5.55 11.66
CA GLY A 82 3.80 5.82 13.09
C GLY A 82 2.72 6.85 13.42
N ASP A 83 3.08 7.81 14.27
CA ASP A 83 2.15 8.85 14.73
C ASP A 83 1.78 9.87 13.65
N ALA A 84 2.47 9.85 12.50
CA ALA A 84 2.14 10.74 11.39
C ALA A 84 0.85 10.33 10.68
N CYS A 85 0.36 9.11 10.91
CA CYS A 85 -0.89 8.65 10.33
C CYS A 85 -2.07 9.11 11.19
N PRO A 86 -3.10 9.76 10.61
CA PRO A 86 -4.27 10.16 11.39
C PRO A 86 -5.06 8.93 11.83
N TYR A 87 -5.61 9.00 13.04
CA TYR A 87 -6.47 7.96 13.56
C TYR A 87 -7.91 8.47 13.62
N ILE A 88 -8.81 7.76 12.95
CA ILE A 88 -10.23 8.09 12.97
C ILE A 88 -10.97 6.93 13.65
N PRO A 89 -11.65 7.17 14.77
CA PRO A 89 -12.42 6.11 15.45
C PRO A 89 -13.47 5.49 14.54
N GLY A 90 -13.70 4.19 14.72
CA GLY A 90 -14.68 3.46 13.93
C GLY A 90 -14.12 2.83 12.66
N LYS A 91 -12.87 3.10 12.33
CA LYS A 91 -12.18 2.46 11.19
C LYS A 91 -11.35 1.28 11.68
N ARG A 92 -11.16 0.31 10.79
CA ARG A 92 -10.23 -0.80 11.06
C ARG A 92 -8.82 -0.36 10.66
N TYR A 93 -7.88 -0.45 11.58
CA TYR A 93 -6.47 -0.13 11.35
C TYR A 93 -5.62 -1.38 11.43
N LEU A 94 -4.75 -1.57 10.45
CA LEU A 94 -3.76 -2.64 10.42
C LEU A 94 -2.38 -1.98 10.28
N ASP A 95 -1.40 -2.50 10.99
CA ASP A 95 -0.02 -2.03 10.87
C ASP A 95 0.84 -3.16 10.36
N TRP A 96 1.42 -2.99 9.18
CA TRP A 96 2.33 -3.96 8.58
C TRP A 96 3.76 -3.49 8.79
N GLU A 97 4.51 -4.22 9.59
CA GLU A 97 5.92 -3.97 9.77
C GLU A 97 6.68 -4.48 8.55
N LEU A 98 7.26 -3.56 7.78
CA LEU A 98 7.97 -3.84 6.55
C LEU A 98 9.21 -2.97 6.46
N ASP A 99 10.29 -3.52 5.93
CA ASP A 99 11.48 -2.73 5.66
C ASP A 99 11.23 -1.73 4.54
N ASP A 100 11.87 -0.56 4.65
CA ASP A 100 11.77 0.47 3.62
C ASP A 100 12.68 0.08 2.44
N PRO A 101 12.15 0.00 1.20
CA PRO A 101 12.98 -0.33 0.05
C PRO A 101 13.92 0.77 -0.41
N ALA A 102 13.80 1.99 0.12
CA ALA A 102 14.64 3.11 -0.28
C ALA A 102 16.12 2.82 -0.01
N GLY A 103 16.96 3.00 -1.03
CA GLY A 103 18.40 2.76 -0.92
C GLY A 103 18.82 1.30 -0.83
N ARG A 104 17.91 0.37 -0.97
CA ARG A 104 18.21 -1.06 -0.93
C ARG A 104 18.44 -1.63 -2.33
N SER A 105 19.09 -2.80 -2.39
CA SER A 105 19.31 -3.49 -3.66
C SER A 105 17.99 -3.97 -4.27
N LEU A 106 18.01 -4.30 -5.55
CA LEU A 106 16.85 -4.90 -6.21
C LEU A 106 16.46 -6.22 -5.56
N ALA A 107 17.42 -7.04 -5.16
CA ALA A 107 17.15 -8.30 -4.48
C ALA A 107 16.40 -8.09 -3.16
N GLU A 108 16.82 -7.11 -2.37
CA GLU A 108 16.15 -6.76 -1.12
C GLU A 108 14.75 -6.18 -1.38
N THR A 109 14.60 -5.38 -2.42
CA THR A 109 13.30 -4.81 -2.81
C THR A 109 12.33 -5.92 -3.23
N ARG A 110 12.81 -6.96 -3.91
CA ARG A 110 11.99 -8.12 -4.28
C ARG A 110 11.45 -8.84 -3.05
N VAL A 111 12.25 -9.00 -2.01
CA VAL A 111 11.82 -9.64 -0.77
C VAL A 111 10.71 -8.84 -0.12
N ILE A 112 10.85 -7.52 -0.06
CA ILE A 112 9.82 -6.62 0.49
C ILE A 112 8.54 -6.71 -0.35
N ARG A 113 8.67 -6.66 -1.67
CA ARG A 113 7.54 -6.80 -2.60
C ARG A 113 6.78 -8.10 -2.37
N ASP A 114 7.49 -9.22 -2.24
CA ASP A 114 6.88 -10.53 -2.09
C ASP A 114 6.18 -10.67 -0.74
N GLU A 115 6.71 -10.06 0.31
CA GLU A 115 6.06 -10.02 1.60
C GLU A 115 4.78 -9.19 1.55
N ILE A 116 4.80 -8.06 0.87
CA ILE A 116 3.60 -7.23 0.67
C ILE A 116 2.55 -8.04 -0.09
N ALA A 117 2.95 -8.77 -1.12
CA ALA A 117 2.02 -9.60 -1.89
C ALA A 117 1.33 -10.65 -1.02
N ALA A 118 2.08 -11.28 -0.12
CA ALA A 118 1.51 -12.26 0.81
C ALA A 118 0.50 -11.62 1.77
N ARG A 119 0.82 -10.46 2.31
CA ARG A 119 -0.07 -9.73 3.23
C ARG A 119 -1.33 -9.23 2.52
N VAL A 120 -1.19 -8.78 1.28
CA VAL A 120 -2.34 -8.38 0.44
C VAL A 120 -3.27 -9.57 0.23
N GLY A 121 -2.72 -10.75 -0.06
CA GLY A 121 -3.53 -11.96 -0.22
C GLY A 121 -4.30 -12.32 1.05
N GLN A 122 -3.66 -12.21 2.21
CA GLN A 122 -4.31 -12.46 3.50
C GLN A 122 -5.43 -11.46 3.77
N LEU A 123 -5.19 -10.17 3.47
CA LEU A 123 -6.20 -9.14 3.66
C LEU A 123 -7.42 -9.39 2.76
N LEU A 124 -7.20 -9.73 1.51
CA LEU A 124 -8.30 -10.05 0.60
C LEU A 124 -9.10 -11.26 1.04
N ALA A 125 -8.44 -12.29 1.58
CA ALA A 125 -9.13 -13.45 2.12
C ALA A 125 -10.02 -13.06 3.31
N GLU A 126 -9.52 -12.20 4.21
CA GLU A 126 -10.31 -11.72 5.35
C GLU A 126 -11.52 -10.89 4.89
N LEU A 127 -11.34 -10.04 3.87
CA LEU A 127 -12.44 -9.23 3.35
C LEU A 127 -13.48 -10.11 2.64
N GLY A 128 -13.04 -11.14 1.93
CA GLY A 128 -13.93 -12.10 1.30
C GLY A 128 -14.76 -12.90 2.30
N GLU A 129 -14.14 -13.35 3.38
CA GLU A 129 -14.84 -14.06 4.44
C GLU A 129 -15.94 -13.20 5.08
N ARG A 130 -15.72 -11.88 5.20
CA ARG A 130 -16.73 -10.96 5.72
C ARG A 130 -17.88 -10.73 4.78
N VAL A 131 -17.61 -10.76 3.48
CA VAL A 131 -18.62 -10.53 2.44
C VAL A 131 -19.52 -11.75 2.29
N ASP A 132 -19.00 -12.95 2.54
CA ASP A 132 -19.73 -14.21 2.39
C ASP A 132 -20.75 -14.48 3.49
N HIS A 133 -20.89 -13.57 4.40
CA HIS A 133 -21.90 -13.63 5.46
C HIS A 133 -23.09 -12.74 5.13
#